data_5d387f45437d04f48aee1d8107f8aff6
#
_entry.id   5d387f45437d04f48aee1d8107f8aff6
#
_cell.length_a   1.000
_cell.length_b   1.000
_cell.length_c   1.000
_cell.angle_alpha   90.00
_cell.angle_beta   90.00
_cell.angle_gamma   90.00
#
_symmetry.space_group_name_H-M   'P 1'
#
loop_
_entity.id
_entity.type
_entity.pdbx_description
1 polymer ?
#
loop_
_entity_poly.entity_id
_entity_poly.type
_entity_poly.pdbx_seq_one_letter_code
_entity_poly.pdbx_strand_id
1 'polypeptide(L)'
;MLHAHAVEPSADPQDLYRAYRADLARRKRGSAPYYSAAQAFLRRWPDPEMWAGEPLQVRCSASSATRPFITFLMLHGHVRPGYDYLLERKISSLWREIDDSPIGEDLARFTAAATELGFTERVRSATGSQAPARLLIQTGKRLNQLTAVDFDEFAAACRARQHRTGQGWGHYQAALTNSRLVLFHLRILPEPPRKGGPLEFAERLAGISAPIAEAMVAYLKAKTATCVPKTVSCLATRLSDFGWFLTRTDPHLTRLAELDRRRHIEPYLSGLVDAANTKTGQLITVAERHRRALAVNNFLSDIADWGWDEAPARRLIFRNDYPRLPRPLPRYLPVDADRRLTQSLPEPSAWCPSTTRPSN
;
A
#
# COMPACT_ATOMS: atom_id res chain seq x y z
N MET A 1 32.67 2.58 -11.96
CA MET A 1 32.71 3.09 -13.33
C MET A 1 31.28 3.50 -13.69
N LEU A 2 31.04 4.81 -13.67
CA LEU A 2 29.77 5.41 -14.07
C LEU A 2 29.71 5.41 -15.60
N HIS A 3 28.85 4.60 -16.20
CA HIS A 3 28.55 4.71 -17.62
C HIS A 3 27.76 6.00 -17.83
N ALA A 4 28.42 7.00 -18.38
CA ALA A 4 27.77 8.15 -18.94
C ALA A 4 26.90 7.68 -20.12
N HIS A 5 25.59 7.63 -19.91
CA HIS A 5 24.64 7.54 -21.02
C HIS A 5 24.78 8.85 -21.81
N ALA A 6 25.11 8.72 -23.07
CA ALA A 6 25.06 9.84 -24.01
C ALA A 6 23.65 10.42 -23.97
N VAL A 7 23.51 11.65 -23.48
CA VAL A 7 22.29 12.43 -23.56
C VAL A 7 22.12 12.75 -25.05
N GLU A 8 21.08 12.17 -25.69
CA GLU A 8 20.69 12.65 -27.02
C GLU A 8 20.44 14.17 -26.96
N PRO A 9 20.83 14.95 -27.99
CA PRO A 9 20.65 16.38 -27.93
C PRO A 9 19.20 16.74 -27.67
N SER A 10 18.98 17.65 -26.71
CA SER A 10 17.66 18.19 -26.36
C SER A 10 16.94 18.63 -27.64
N ALA A 11 15.71 18.10 -27.83
CA ALA A 11 14.91 18.45 -28.99
C ALA A 11 14.64 19.97 -29.00
N ASP A 12 14.71 20.62 -30.19
CA ASP A 12 14.39 22.05 -30.32
C ASP A 12 13.01 22.35 -29.68
N PRO A 13 12.91 23.37 -28.81
CA PRO A 13 11.64 23.80 -28.22
C PRO A 13 10.51 24.00 -29.23
N GLN A 14 10.84 24.47 -30.45
CA GLN A 14 9.86 24.63 -31.53
C GLN A 14 9.35 23.29 -32.06
N ASP A 15 10.22 22.30 -32.13
CA ASP A 15 9.87 20.94 -32.55
C ASP A 15 8.99 20.26 -31.52
N LEU A 16 9.30 20.39 -30.23
CA LEU A 16 8.47 19.91 -29.12
C LEU A 16 7.07 20.54 -29.15
N TYR A 17 7.00 21.84 -29.37
CA TYR A 17 5.73 22.54 -29.47
C TYR A 17 4.91 22.09 -30.68
N ARG A 18 5.55 21.92 -31.84
CA ARG A 18 4.88 21.41 -33.07
C ARG A 18 4.36 20.00 -32.87
N ALA A 19 5.17 19.11 -32.29
CA ALA A 19 4.78 17.73 -31.98
C ALA A 19 3.59 17.67 -31.01
N TYR A 20 3.60 18.48 -29.95
CA TYR A 20 2.49 18.57 -29.01
C TYR A 20 1.19 19.06 -29.66
N ARG A 21 1.27 20.08 -30.52
CA ARG A 21 0.09 20.56 -31.26
C ARG A 21 -0.48 19.48 -32.16
N ALA A 22 0.34 18.73 -32.86
CA ALA A 22 -0.06 17.62 -33.70
C ALA A 22 -0.73 16.52 -32.88
N ASP A 23 -0.18 16.19 -31.72
CA ASP A 23 -0.78 15.22 -30.80
C ASP A 23 -2.16 15.65 -30.30
N LEU A 24 -2.32 16.91 -29.86
CA LEU A 24 -3.62 17.43 -29.44
C LEU A 24 -4.64 17.49 -30.59
N ALA A 25 -4.23 17.80 -31.80
CA ALA A 25 -5.09 17.81 -32.97
C ALA A 25 -5.60 16.39 -33.30
N ARG A 26 -4.69 15.40 -33.31
CA ARG A 26 -5.03 13.99 -33.49
C ARG A 26 -6.07 13.51 -32.45
N ARG A 27 -5.94 13.92 -31.20
CA ARG A 27 -6.84 13.57 -30.09
C ARG A 27 -8.11 14.46 -30.04
N LYS A 28 -8.28 15.40 -30.96
CA LYS A 28 -9.38 16.39 -30.96
C LYS A 28 -9.51 17.16 -29.63
N ARG A 29 -8.39 17.50 -28.99
CA ARG A 29 -8.30 18.17 -27.69
C ARG A 29 -7.58 19.52 -27.74
N GLY A 30 -7.29 20.02 -28.92
CA GLY A 30 -6.64 21.31 -29.11
C GLY A 30 -7.45 22.46 -28.53
N SER A 31 -6.81 23.32 -27.73
CA SER A 31 -7.41 24.55 -27.21
C SER A 31 -6.32 25.64 -27.03
N ALA A 32 -6.75 26.91 -27.21
CA ALA A 32 -5.84 28.04 -27.05
C ALA A 32 -5.10 28.08 -25.68
N PRO A 33 -5.77 27.80 -24.53
CA PRO A 33 -5.11 27.75 -23.24
C PRO A 33 -3.97 26.73 -23.17
N TYR A 34 -4.12 25.55 -23.78
CA TYR A 34 -3.10 24.51 -23.79
C TYR A 34 -1.89 24.92 -24.64
N TYR A 35 -2.12 25.54 -25.77
CA TYR A 35 -1.03 26.04 -26.64
C TYR A 35 -0.24 27.16 -25.98
N SER A 36 -0.94 28.15 -25.41
CA SER A 36 -0.30 29.26 -24.69
C SER A 36 0.50 28.78 -23.46
N ALA A 37 -0.04 27.81 -22.72
CA ALA A 37 0.63 27.25 -21.57
C ALA A 37 1.90 26.45 -21.95
N ALA A 38 1.87 25.69 -23.06
CA ALA A 38 3.04 24.99 -23.58
C ALA A 38 4.15 25.97 -24.02
N GLN A 39 3.77 27.05 -24.74
CA GLN A 39 4.73 28.10 -25.11
C GLN A 39 5.33 28.82 -23.90
N ALA A 40 4.51 29.13 -22.89
CA ALA A 40 5.00 29.73 -21.65
C ALA A 40 5.95 28.80 -20.89
N PHE A 41 5.67 27.50 -20.87
CA PHE A 41 6.54 26.49 -20.29
C PHE A 41 7.89 26.46 -21.01
N LEU A 42 7.92 26.33 -22.35
CA LEU A 42 9.14 26.25 -23.14
C LEU A 42 9.96 27.57 -23.13
N ARG A 43 9.30 28.72 -22.96
CA ARG A 43 10.03 29.99 -22.75
C ARG A 43 10.77 30.01 -21.41
N ARG A 44 10.18 29.42 -20.38
CA ARG A 44 10.80 29.37 -19.06
C ARG A 44 11.84 28.26 -18.95
N TRP A 45 11.58 27.13 -19.55
CA TRP A 45 12.44 25.95 -19.58
C TRP A 45 12.57 25.45 -21.02
N PRO A 46 13.52 26.01 -21.80
CA PRO A 46 13.76 25.60 -23.19
C PRO A 46 14.12 24.12 -23.31
N ASP A 47 14.86 23.60 -22.35
CA ASP A 47 15.09 22.19 -22.16
C ASP A 47 14.13 21.68 -21.03
N PRO A 48 13.23 20.73 -21.32
CA PRO A 48 12.32 20.16 -20.31
C PRO A 48 13.04 19.51 -19.12
N GLU A 49 14.26 19.02 -19.27
CA GLU A 49 15.05 18.46 -18.17
C GLU A 49 15.45 19.54 -17.13
N MET A 50 15.56 20.81 -17.52
CA MET A 50 15.70 21.92 -16.57
C MET A 50 14.52 22.01 -15.60
N TRP A 51 13.30 21.81 -16.12
CA TRP A 51 12.11 21.75 -15.27
C TRP A 51 12.14 20.52 -14.36
N ALA A 52 12.63 19.37 -14.82
CA ALA A 52 12.77 18.19 -14.00
C ALA A 52 13.74 18.38 -12.83
N GLY A 53 14.74 19.24 -12.97
CA GLY A 53 15.68 19.65 -11.93
C GLY A 53 15.14 20.65 -10.91
N GLU A 54 13.98 21.27 -11.15
CA GLU A 54 13.37 22.23 -10.22
C GLU A 54 12.90 21.55 -8.92
N PRO A 55 12.83 22.29 -7.82
CA PRO A 55 12.24 21.77 -6.56
C PRO A 55 10.85 21.16 -6.77
N LEU A 56 10.55 20.09 -6.06
CA LEU A 56 9.27 19.36 -6.20
C LEU A 56 8.04 20.28 -6.10
N GLN A 57 8.07 21.28 -5.22
CA GLN A 57 6.98 22.24 -5.06
C GLN A 57 6.72 23.04 -6.35
N VAL A 58 7.78 23.48 -7.05
CA VAL A 58 7.68 24.18 -8.33
C VAL A 58 7.08 23.27 -9.39
N ARG A 59 7.58 22.04 -9.50
CA ARG A 59 7.06 21.04 -10.46
C ARG A 59 5.59 20.71 -10.22
N CYS A 60 5.18 20.59 -8.96
CA CYS A 60 3.79 20.30 -8.58
C CYS A 60 2.84 21.50 -8.74
N SER A 61 3.35 22.72 -8.79
CA SER A 61 2.55 23.94 -8.93
C SER A 61 2.03 24.20 -10.35
N ALA A 62 2.39 23.35 -11.33
CA ALA A 62 1.96 23.48 -12.72
C ALA A 62 0.44 23.62 -12.85
N SER A 63 -0.01 24.63 -13.63
CA SER A 63 -1.43 24.92 -13.86
C SER A 63 -2.13 23.76 -14.57
N SER A 64 -3.46 23.73 -14.50
CA SER A 64 -4.26 22.73 -15.21
C SER A 64 -4.04 22.78 -16.74
N ALA A 65 -3.75 23.96 -17.28
CA ALA A 65 -3.46 24.15 -18.71
C ALA A 65 -2.05 23.66 -19.10
N THR A 66 -1.06 23.73 -18.19
CA THR A 66 0.31 23.26 -18.44
C THR A 66 0.43 21.72 -18.31
N ARG A 67 -0.41 21.13 -17.49
CA ARG A 67 -0.33 19.68 -17.19
C ARG A 67 -0.41 18.76 -18.41
N PRO A 68 -1.27 18.99 -19.42
CA PRO A 68 -1.28 18.16 -20.61
C PRO A 68 0.03 18.19 -21.36
N PHE A 69 0.72 19.34 -21.42
CA PHE A 69 2.03 19.44 -22.05
C PHE A 69 3.09 18.64 -21.29
N ILE A 70 3.14 18.76 -19.95
CA ILE A 70 4.05 17.95 -19.12
C ILE A 70 3.74 16.46 -19.31
N THR A 71 2.48 16.07 -19.37
CA THR A 71 2.07 14.68 -19.62
C THR A 71 2.59 14.20 -20.99
N PHE A 72 2.44 15.01 -22.04
CA PHE A 72 2.98 14.73 -23.37
C PHE A 72 4.51 14.52 -23.30
N LEU A 73 5.24 15.45 -22.68
CA LEU A 73 6.70 15.34 -22.54
C LEU A 73 7.11 14.05 -21.84
N MET A 74 6.45 13.67 -20.74
CA MET A 74 6.72 12.43 -20.01
C MET A 74 6.45 11.18 -20.84
N LEU A 75 5.30 11.14 -21.53
CA LEU A 75 4.86 9.96 -22.28
C LEU A 75 5.69 9.75 -23.56
N HIS A 76 6.24 10.81 -24.13
CA HIS A 76 7.10 10.76 -25.31
C HIS A 76 8.59 10.73 -24.98
N GLY A 77 8.96 10.63 -23.69
CA GLY A 77 10.35 10.46 -23.26
C GLY A 77 11.19 11.73 -23.34
N HIS A 78 10.56 12.92 -23.49
CA HIS A 78 11.26 14.20 -23.54
C HIS A 78 11.62 14.76 -22.17
N VAL A 79 11.13 14.15 -21.09
CA VAL A 79 11.47 14.53 -19.71
C VAL A 79 11.32 13.34 -18.76
N ARG A 80 12.26 13.25 -17.82
CA ARG A 80 12.24 12.29 -16.70
C ARG A 80 12.01 13.03 -15.39
N PRO A 81 10.74 13.12 -14.93
CA PRO A 81 10.36 14.09 -13.91
C PRO A 81 10.78 13.73 -12.48
N GLY A 82 11.45 12.62 -12.25
CA GLY A 82 11.74 12.09 -10.93
C GLY A 82 10.59 11.30 -10.30
N TYR A 83 10.94 10.24 -9.57
CA TYR A 83 9.93 9.43 -8.86
C TYR A 83 9.19 10.25 -7.80
N ASP A 84 9.80 11.24 -7.18
CA ASP A 84 9.17 12.15 -6.23
C ASP A 84 7.95 12.86 -6.84
N TYR A 85 8.09 13.41 -8.06
CA TYR A 85 7.00 14.03 -8.80
C TYR A 85 5.93 13.01 -9.19
N LEU A 86 6.34 11.85 -9.72
CA LEU A 86 5.43 10.79 -10.16
C LEU A 86 4.61 10.19 -9.01
N LEU A 87 5.12 10.24 -7.78
CA LEU A 87 4.46 9.74 -6.59
C LEU A 87 3.53 10.78 -5.94
N GLU A 88 3.86 12.07 -6.01
CA GLU A 88 3.02 13.13 -5.43
C GLU A 88 1.84 13.47 -6.32
N ARG A 89 2.01 13.36 -7.62
CA ARG A 89 0.96 13.71 -8.56
C ARG A 89 -0.02 12.57 -8.78
N LYS A 90 -1.32 12.88 -8.70
CA LYS A 90 -2.36 11.97 -9.21
C LYS A 90 -2.22 11.89 -10.72
N ILE A 91 -1.73 10.77 -11.22
CA ILE A 91 -1.53 10.52 -12.65
C ILE A 91 -2.82 9.98 -13.30
N SER A 92 -3.98 10.25 -12.75
CA SER A 92 -5.26 9.73 -13.26
C SER A 92 -5.60 10.17 -14.69
N SER A 93 -4.99 11.27 -15.16
CA SER A 93 -5.14 11.71 -16.55
C SER A 93 -4.22 10.99 -17.54
N LEU A 94 -3.14 10.37 -17.08
CA LEU A 94 -2.21 9.62 -17.93
C LEU A 94 -2.89 8.46 -18.68
N TRP A 95 -3.85 7.77 -18.03
CA TRP A 95 -4.55 6.63 -18.62
C TRP A 95 -5.20 6.91 -19.96
N ARG A 96 -5.75 8.10 -20.12
CA ARG A 96 -6.45 8.49 -21.35
C ARG A 96 -5.48 8.82 -22.50
N GLU A 97 -4.20 8.91 -22.21
CA GLU A 97 -3.18 9.37 -23.13
C GLU A 97 -2.08 8.32 -23.38
N ILE A 98 -2.05 7.29 -22.52
CA ILE A 98 -1.06 6.22 -22.58
C ILE A 98 -1.19 5.38 -23.86
N ASP A 99 -2.41 4.99 -24.22
CA ASP A 99 -2.65 4.06 -25.34
C ASP A 99 -2.10 4.60 -26.67
N ASP A 100 -2.15 5.93 -26.85
CA ASP A 100 -1.64 6.60 -28.05
C ASP A 100 -0.16 7.06 -27.91
N SER A 101 0.52 6.64 -26.87
CA SER A 101 1.90 7.05 -26.58
C SER A 101 2.90 5.93 -26.89
N PRO A 102 4.20 6.24 -27.00
CA PRO A 102 5.26 5.23 -27.22
C PRO A 102 5.28 4.10 -26.18
N ILE A 103 4.82 4.35 -24.94
CA ILE A 103 4.75 3.33 -23.88
C ILE A 103 3.45 2.54 -23.91
N GLY A 104 2.49 2.90 -24.76
CA GLY A 104 1.18 2.26 -24.84
C GLY A 104 1.26 0.77 -25.19
N GLU A 105 2.07 0.44 -26.20
CA GLU A 105 2.32 -0.94 -26.63
C GLU A 105 2.92 -1.80 -25.50
N ASP A 106 3.88 -1.25 -24.76
CA ASP A 106 4.50 -1.93 -23.62
C ASP A 106 3.48 -2.23 -22.50
N LEU A 107 2.60 -1.27 -22.22
CA LEU A 107 1.56 -1.46 -21.22
C LEU A 107 0.44 -2.39 -21.69
N ALA A 108 0.11 -2.38 -22.97
CA ALA A 108 -0.81 -3.36 -23.55
C ALA A 108 -0.26 -4.80 -23.42
N ARG A 109 1.02 -4.99 -23.75
CA ARG A 109 1.72 -6.27 -23.56
C ARG A 109 1.76 -6.69 -22.09
N PHE A 110 2.04 -5.78 -21.19
CA PHE A 110 1.98 -6.02 -19.74
C PHE A 110 0.57 -6.46 -19.30
N THR A 111 -0.45 -5.76 -19.77
CA THR A 111 -1.86 -6.04 -19.44
C THR A 111 -2.33 -7.40 -19.97
N ALA A 112 -1.91 -7.78 -21.17
CA ALA A 112 -2.18 -9.10 -21.75
C ALA A 112 -1.58 -10.21 -20.88
N ALA A 113 -0.30 -10.11 -20.53
CA ALA A 113 0.38 -11.08 -19.67
C ALA A 113 -0.23 -11.15 -18.25
N ALA A 114 -0.66 -10.02 -17.69
CA ALA A 114 -1.38 -10.00 -16.41
C ALA A 114 -2.74 -10.71 -16.51
N THR A 115 -3.37 -10.67 -17.68
CA THR A 115 -4.63 -11.41 -17.95
C THR A 115 -4.37 -12.91 -17.99
N GLU A 116 -3.32 -13.35 -18.65
CA GLU A 116 -2.90 -14.77 -18.69
C GLU A 116 -2.61 -15.31 -17.29
N LEU A 117 -2.07 -14.48 -16.40
CA LEU A 117 -1.85 -14.82 -14.99
C LEU A 117 -3.14 -14.81 -14.14
N GLY A 118 -4.31 -14.55 -14.73
CA GLY A 118 -5.60 -14.54 -14.05
C GLY A 118 -5.86 -13.30 -13.19
N PHE A 119 -5.15 -12.19 -13.40
CA PHE A 119 -5.42 -10.96 -12.68
C PHE A 119 -6.78 -10.38 -13.09
N THR A 120 -7.59 -10.00 -12.10
CA THR A 120 -8.84 -9.28 -12.36
C THR A 120 -8.57 -7.92 -12.99
N GLU A 121 -9.53 -7.38 -13.73
CA GLU A 121 -9.41 -6.05 -14.37
C GLU A 121 -8.99 -4.96 -13.39
N ARG A 122 -9.59 -4.94 -12.19
CA ARG A 122 -9.23 -4.01 -11.13
C ARG A 122 -7.75 -4.13 -10.73
N VAL A 123 -7.22 -5.34 -10.60
CA VAL A 123 -5.83 -5.58 -10.22
C VAL A 123 -4.90 -5.19 -11.36
N ARG A 124 -5.24 -5.53 -12.61
CA ARG A 124 -4.44 -5.16 -13.80
C ARG A 124 -4.30 -3.66 -13.94
N SER A 125 -5.43 -2.95 -13.94
CA SER A 125 -5.47 -1.48 -14.06
C SER A 125 -4.71 -0.80 -12.92
N ALA A 126 -4.95 -1.22 -11.66
CA ALA A 126 -4.23 -0.69 -10.51
C ALA A 126 -2.72 -0.97 -10.60
N THR A 127 -2.32 -2.19 -10.96
CA THR A 127 -0.90 -2.57 -11.06
C THR A 127 -0.21 -1.77 -12.17
N GLY A 128 -0.78 -1.77 -13.38
CA GLY A 128 -0.22 -1.06 -14.54
C GLY A 128 0.03 0.41 -14.27
N SER A 129 -0.93 1.08 -13.61
CA SER A 129 -0.81 2.51 -13.27
C SER A 129 0.19 2.79 -12.18
N GLN A 130 0.26 1.94 -11.18
CA GLN A 130 1.04 2.26 -9.97
C GLN A 130 2.54 2.00 -10.16
N ALA A 131 2.95 1.02 -10.94
CA ALA A 131 4.36 0.69 -11.08
C ALA A 131 4.86 0.73 -12.55
N PRO A 132 4.43 -0.11 -13.51
CA PRO A 132 5.02 -0.15 -14.85
C PRO A 132 5.02 1.19 -15.56
N ALA A 133 3.89 1.91 -15.58
CA ALA A 133 3.83 3.21 -16.24
C ALA A 133 4.85 4.21 -15.68
N ARG A 134 5.01 4.25 -14.35
CA ARG A 134 5.99 5.13 -13.69
C ARG A 134 7.43 4.71 -13.98
N LEU A 135 7.68 3.39 -14.00
CA LEU A 135 8.99 2.87 -14.34
C LEU A 135 9.37 3.24 -15.78
N LEU A 136 8.49 2.98 -16.76
CA LEU A 136 8.74 3.29 -18.16
C LEU A 136 8.97 4.79 -18.38
N ILE A 137 8.15 5.66 -17.77
CA ILE A 137 8.32 7.12 -17.86
C ILE A 137 9.67 7.56 -17.26
N GLN A 138 9.99 7.09 -16.05
CA GLN A 138 11.19 7.58 -15.35
C GLN A 138 12.47 7.04 -15.95
N THR A 139 12.48 5.78 -16.39
CA THR A 139 13.69 5.16 -16.94
C THR A 139 13.88 5.46 -18.42
N GLY A 140 12.81 5.78 -19.16
CA GLY A 140 12.81 5.86 -20.61
C GLY A 140 13.07 4.52 -21.31
N LYS A 141 13.04 3.42 -20.57
CA LYS A 141 13.26 2.07 -21.08
C LYS A 141 11.98 1.50 -21.69
N ARG A 142 12.13 0.52 -22.59
CA ARG A 142 11.05 -0.36 -23.02
C ARG A 142 10.79 -1.41 -21.94
N LEU A 143 9.61 -2.02 -21.94
CA LEU A 143 9.22 -3.04 -20.96
C LEU A 143 10.25 -4.19 -20.83
N ASN A 144 10.80 -4.64 -21.96
CA ASN A 144 11.79 -5.71 -22.03
C ASN A 144 13.20 -5.31 -21.55
N GLN A 145 13.44 -4.04 -21.29
CA GLN A 145 14.71 -3.50 -20.78
C GLN A 145 14.68 -3.23 -19.27
N LEU A 146 13.52 -3.38 -18.63
CA LEU A 146 13.42 -3.19 -17.20
C LEU A 146 14.17 -4.29 -16.44
N THR A 147 14.85 -3.89 -15.38
CA THR A 147 15.69 -4.74 -14.54
C THR A 147 15.22 -4.71 -13.09
N ALA A 148 15.70 -5.64 -12.27
CA ALA A 148 15.41 -5.64 -10.83
C ALA A 148 15.82 -4.32 -10.15
N VAL A 149 16.91 -3.70 -10.61
CA VAL A 149 17.43 -2.42 -10.08
C VAL A 149 16.39 -1.31 -10.23
N ASP A 150 15.74 -1.20 -11.40
CA ASP A 150 14.71 -0.19 -11.65
C ASP A 150 13.56 -0.28 -10.64
N PHE A 151 13.18 -1.51 -10.29
CA PHE A 151 12.15 -1.78 -9.26
C PHE A 151 12.62 -1.40 -7.85
N ASP A 152 13.90 -1.65 -7.54
CA ASP A 152 14.46 -1.33 -6.22
C ASP A 152 14.61 0.17 -6.01
N GLU A 153 14.99 0.91 -7.05
CA GLU A 153 15.02 2.38 -7.06
C GLU A 153 13.62 2.97 -6.82
N PHE A 154 12.62 2.47 -7.54
CA PHE A 154 11.25 2.92 -7.34
C PHE A 154 10.73 2.58 -5.93
N ALA A 155 11.04 1.39 -5.41
CA ALA A 155 10.69 1.01 -4.05
C ALA A 155 11.39 1.92 -3.01
N ALA A 156 12.63 2.31 -3.24
CA ALA A 156 13.35 3.26 -2.38
C ALA A 156 12.68 4.65 -2.39
N ALA A 157 12.27 5.14 -3.56
CA ALA A 157 11.54 6.39 -3.67
C ALA A 157 10.18 6.35 -2.96
N CYS A 158 9.45 5.23 -3.03
CA CYS A 158 8.20 5.03 -2.30
C CYS A 158 8.41 5.06 -0.77
N ARG A 159 9.49 4.44 -0.27
CA ARG A 159 9.86 4.49 1.14
C ARG A 159 10.26 5.90 1.58
N ALA A 160 11.06 6.60 0.79
CA ALA A 160 11.44 7.99 1.05
C ALA A 160 10.19 8.90 1.14
N ARG A 161 9.21 8.70 0.25
CA ARG A 161 7.92 9.41 0.32
C ARG A 161 7.17 9.10 1.62
N GLN A 162 7.10 7.84 2.03
CA GLN A 162 6.46 7.46 3.30
C GLN A 162 7.14 8.15 4.48
N HIS A 163 8.46 8.17 4.53
CA HIS A 163 9.21 8.86 5.60
C HIS A 163 8.90 10.36 5.64
N ARG A 164 8.80 11.02 4.47
CA ARG A 164 8.52 12.45 4.38
C ARG A 164 7.08 12.81 4.71
N THR A 165 6.11 12.00 4.28
CA THR A 165 4.67 12.36 4.33
C THR A 165 3.86 11.58 5.35
N GLY A 166 4.40 10.53 5.94
CA GLY A 166 3.66 9.58 6.78
C GLY A 166 2.67 8.68 6.03
N GLN A 167 2.50 8.87 4.72
CA GLN A 167 1.56 8.09 3.92
C GLN A 167 2.14 6.72 3.55
N GLY A 168 1.47 5.66 3.99
CA GLY A 168 1.89 4.30 3.70
C GLY A 168 1.95 3.98 2.19
N TRP A 169 2.92 3.18 1.78
CA TRP A 169 3.16 2.80 0.39
C TRP A 169 2.70 1.38 0.01
N GLY A 170 1.88 0.75 0.86
CA GLY A 170 1.45 -0.64 0.68
C GLY A 170 0.81 -0.96 -0.68
N HIS A 171 0.10 0.00 -1.29
CA HIS A 171 -0.47 -0.16 -2.63
C HIS A 171 0.60 -0.18 -3.74
N TYR A 172 1.68 0.60 -3.60
CA TYR A 172 2.83 0.53 -4.52
C TYR A 172 3.61 -0.77 -4.33
N GLN A 173 3.74 -1.25 -3.08
CA GLN A 173 4.39 -2.52 -2.79
C GLN A 173 3.67 -3.69 -3.47
N ALA A 174 2.33 -3.73 -3.36
CA ALA A 174 1.53 -4.74 -4.05
C ALA A 174 1.69 -4.64 -5.58
N ALA A 175 1.66 -3.42 -6.13
CA ALA A 175 1.85 -3.20 -7.56
C ALA A 175 3.25 -3.62 -8.04
N LEU A 176 4.31 -3.34 -7.27
CA LEU A 176 5.67 -3.79 -7.57
C LEU A 176 5.79 -5.31 -7.58
N THR A 177 5.22 -5.99 -6.57
CA THR A 177 5.23 -7.46 -6.50
C THR A 177 4.49 -8.07 -7.69
N ASN A 178 3.31 -7.56 -8.01
CA ASN A 178 2.53 -8.01 -9.16
C ASN A 178 3.26 -7.74 -10.48
N SER A 179 3.90 -6.57 -10.62
CA SER A 179 4.65 -6.22 -11.83
C SER A 179 5.87 -7.12 -12.02
N ARG A 180 6.60 -7.41 -10.98
CA ARG A 180 7.72 -8.38 -11.03
C ARG A 180 7.22 -9.78 -11.44
N LEU A 181 6.05 -10.20 -10.96
CA LEU A 181 5.46 -11.48 -11.35
C LEU A 181 5.11 -11.51 -12.85
N VAL A 182 4.51 -10.43 -13.37
CA VAL A 182 4.20 -10.32 -14.81
C VAL A 182 5.47 -10.30 -15.65
N LEU A 183 6.50 -9.54 -15.25
CA LEU A 183 7.77 -9.48 -15.99
C LEU A 183 8.54 -10.81 -15.91
N PHE A 184 8.44 -11.55 -14.83
CA PHE A 184 8.97 -12.91 -14.72
C PHE A 184 8.23 -13.87 -15.68
N HIS A 185 6.89 -13.81 -15.74
CA HIS A 185 6.09 -14.58 -16.70
C HIS A 185 6.48 -14.27 -18.15
N LEU A 186 6.74 -13.00 -18.46
CA LEU A 186 7.25 -12.56 -19.77
C LEU A 186 8.73 -12.91 -20.01
N ARG A 187 9.42 -13.55 -19.07
CA ARG A 187 10.87 -13.88 -19.10
C ARG A 187 11.77 -12.66 -19.24
N ILE A 188 11.32 -11.50 -18.79
CA ILE A 188 12.09 -10.26 -18.75
C ILE A 188 12.95 -10.23 -17.48
N LEU A 189 12.37 -10.59 -16.33
CA LEU A 189 13.12 -10.78 -15.09
C LEU A 189 13.49 -12.27 -14.92
N PRO A 190 14.74 -12.58 -14.52
CA PRO A 190 15.21 -13.95 -14.38
C PRO A 190 14.65 -14.66 -13.15
N GLU A 191 14.25 -13.92 -12.12
CA GLU A 191 13.77 -14.46 -10.85
C GLU A 191 12.30 -14.08 -10.60
N PRO A 192 11.49 -15.02 -10.08
CA PRO A 192 10.16 -14.67 -9.63
C PRO A 192 10.25 -13.64 -8.50
N PRO A 193 9.24 -12.76 -8.35
CA PRO A 193 9.21 -11.90 -7.19
C PRO A 193 9.26 -12.79 -5.97
N ARG A 194 10.23 -12.55 -5.12
CA ARG A 194 10.17 -13.12 -3.78
C ARG A 194 8.84 -12.65 -3.22
N LYS A 195 7.85 -13.52 -3.18
CA LYS A 195 6.75 -13.29 -2.26
C LYS A 195 7.49 -13.05 -0.95
N GLY A 196 7.41 -11.83 -0.43
CA GLY A 196 7.67 -11.64 0.97
C GLY A 196 6.72 -12.61 1.65
N GLY A 197 7.15 -13.86 1.78
CA GLY A 197 6.50 -14.80 2.65
C GLY A 197 6.35 -14.06 3.97
N PRO A 198 5.36 -14.35 4.78
CA PRO A 198 5.36 -13.82 6.12
C PRO A 198 6.77 -14.09 6.64
N LEU A 199 7.47 -13.00 7.06
CA LEU A 199 8.78 -13.10 7.69
C LEU A 199 8.75 -14.36 8.56
N GLU A 200 9.76 -15.21 8.46
CA GLU A 200 9.89 -16.36 9.34
C GLU A 200 9.58 -15.89 10.77
N PHE A 201 8.92 -16.70 11.57
CA PHE A 201 8.53 -16.27 12.91
C PHE A 201 9.73 -15.77 13.71
N ALA A 202 10.90 -16.37 13.53
CA ALA A 202 12.15 -15.95 14.17
C ALA A 202 12.55 -14.51 13.73
N GLU A 203 12.43 -14.17 12.45
CA GLU A 203 12.73 -12.82 11.95
C GLU A 203 11.75 -11.78 12.49
N ARG A 204 10.47 -12.14 12.67
CA ARG A 204 9.44 -11.24 13.24
C ARG A 204 9.65 -10.98 14.73
N LEU A 205 10.29 -11.90 15.42
CA LEU A 205 10.56 -11.84 16.86
C LEU A 205 12.04 -11.44 17.14
N ALA A 206 12.79 -11.07 16.10
CA ALA A 206 14.16 -10.60 16.25
C ALA A 206 14.24 -9.40 17.20
N GLY A 207 15.25 -9.42 18.09
CA GLY A 207 15.44 -8.36 19.10
C GLY A 207 14.66 -8.55 20.41
N ILE A 208 13.81 -9.58 20.52
CA ILE A 208 13.25 -10.06 21.78
C ILE A 208 14.29 -11.00 22.43
N SER A 209 14.31 -11.09 23.77
CA SER A 209 15.16 -12.05 24.50
C SER A 209 15.05 -13.45 23.89
N ALA A 210 16.19 -14.06 23.55
CA ALA A 210 16.22 -15.28 22.75
C ALA A 210 15.34 -16.43 23.32
N PRO A 211 15.37 -16.77 24.63
CA PRO A 211 14.51 -17.83 25.15
C PRO A 211 13.03 -17.53 25.05
N ILE A 212 12.63 -16.23 25.22
CA ILE A 212 11.23 -15.80 25.05
C ILE A 212 10.82 -15.89 23.59
N ALA A 213 11.67 -15.44 22.67
CA ALA A 213 11.43 -15.52 21.24
C ALA A 213 11.32 -16.98 20.75
N GLU A 214 12.17 -17.87 21.25
CA GLU A 214 12.15 -19.31 20.94
C GLU A 214 10.83 -19.97 21.37
N ALA A 215 10.38 -19.71 22.60
CA ALA A 215 9.08 -20.19 23.08
C ALA A 215 7.90 -19.65 22.23
N MET A 216 7.94 -18.39 21.87
CA MET A 216 6.91 -17.79 20.96
C MET A 216 6.96 -18.40 19.56
N VAL A 217 8.15 -18.67 19.01
CA VAL A 217 8.32 -19.34 17.70
C VAL A 217 7.76 -20.77 17.76
N ALA A 218 8.10 -21.53 18.79
CA ALA A 218 7.61 -22.90 18.99
C ALA A 218 6.07 -22.91 19.08
N TYR A 219 5.50 -21.99 19.86
CA TYR A 219 4.06 -21.82 19.95
C TYR A 219 3.39 -21.49 18.61
N LEU A 220 3.92 -20.53 17.87
CA LEU A 220 3.39 -20.16 16.55
C LEU A 220 3.47 -21.32 15.56
N LYS A 221 4.55 -22.10 15.58
CA LYS A 221 4.68 -23.33 14.78
C LYS A 221 3.62 -24.36 15.16
N ALA A 222 3.37 -24.58 16.44
CA ALA A 222 2.30 -25.48 16.89
C ALA A 222 0.91 -25.00 16.41
N LYS A 223 0.65 -23.70 16.47
CA LYS A 223 -0.62 -23.11 15.98
C LYS A 223 -0.79 -23.20 14.46
N THR A 224 0.25 -23.38 13.66
CA THR A 224 0.09 -23.59 12.20
C THR A 224 -0.62 -24.89 11.86
N ALA A 225 -0.58 -25.89 12.74
CA ALA A 225 -1.27 -27.16 12.55
C ALA A 225 -2.82 -27.05 12.72
N THR A 226 -3.28 -26.05 13.49
CA THR A 226 -4.69 -25.96 13.89
C THR A 226 -5.39 -24.68 13.42
N CYS A 227 -4.62 -23.68 13.00
CA CYS A 227 -5.16 -22.36 12.62
C CYS A 227 -4.85 -22.02 11.17
N VAL A 228 -5.77 -21.27 10.53
CA VAL A 228 -5.52 -20.75 9.18
C VAL A 228 -4.33 -19.75 9.17
N PRO A 229 -3.55 -19.67 8.09
CA PRO A 229 -2.31 -18.86 8.03
C PRO A 229 -2.50 -17.40 8.44
N LYS A 230 -3.63 -16.79 8.09
CA LYS A 230 -3.95 -15.41 8.46
C LYS A 230 -4.08 -15.24 9.98
N THR A 231 -4.71 -16.19 10.67
CA THR A 231 -4.86 -16.17 12.13
C THR A 231 -3.49 -16.26 12.80
N VAL A 232 -2.64 -17.19 12.35
CA VAL A 232 -1.27 -17.33 12.89
C VAL A 232 -0.45 -16.07 12.64
N SER A 233 -0.55 -15.47 11.46
CA SER A 233 0.13 -14.21 11.17
C SER A 233 -0.33 -13.04 12.06
N CYS A 234 -1.63 -12.95 12.35
CA CYS A 234 -2.16 -11.95 13.30
C CYS A 234 -1.68 -12.22 14.73
N LEU A 235 -1.64 -13.49 15.13
CA LEU A 235 -1.14 -13.91 16.43
C LEU A 235 0.34 -13.56 16.59
N ALA A 236 1.16 -13.86 15.57
CA ALA A 236 2.58 -13.54 15.56
C ALA A 236 2.82 -12.01 15.72
N THR A 237 2.03 -11.16 15.07
CA THR A 237 2.12 -9.71 15.25
C THR A 237 1.83 -9.29 16.69
N ARG A 238 0.79 -9.85 17.32
CA ARG A 238 0.42 -9.48 18.69
C ARG A 238 1.41 -9.99 19.72
N LEU A 239 1.96 -11.18 19.51
CA LEU A 239 3.02 -11.71 20.37
C LEU A 239 4.33 -10.95 20.19
N SER A 240 4.66 -10.52 18.98
CA SER A 240 5.81 -9.63 18.74
C SER A 240 5.67 -8.31 19.50
N ASP A 241 4.49 -7.67 19.46
CA ASP A 241 4.22 -6.45 20.22
C ASP A 241 4.41 -6.66 21.74
N PHE A 242 3.93 -7.79 22.26
CA PHE A 242 4.09 -8.15 23.67
C PHE A 242 5.57 -8.41 24.01
N GLY A 243 6.28 -9.19 23.20
CA GLY A 243 7.70 -9.47 23.41
C GLY A 243 8.57 -8.19 23.40
N TRP A 244 8.32 -7.29 22.46
CA TRP A 244 8.98 -5.98 22.44
C TRP A 244 8.63 -5.10 23.65
N PHE A 245 7.41 -5.20 24.16
CA PHE A 245 7.03 -4.52 25.40
C PHE A 245 7.85 -5.08 26.57
N LEU A 246 7.94 -6.40 26.70
CA LEU A 246 8.74 -7.04 27.76
C LEU A 246 10.22 -6.63 27.70
N THR A 247 10.83 -6.68 26.52
CA THR A 247 12.24 -6.29 26.31
C THR A 247 12.51 -4.84 26.73
N ARG A 248 11.55 -3.93 26.54
CA ARG A 248 11.70 -2.53 26.93
C ARG A 248 11.44 -2.30 28.42
N THR A 249 10.49 -3.03 29.01
CA THR A 249 10.08 -2.86 30.40
C THR A 249 11.05 -3.56 31.36
N ASP A 250 11.51 -4.72 30.97
CA ASP A 250 12.46 -5.53 31.75
C ASP A 250 13.50 -6.20 30.83
N PRO A 251 14.60 -5.52 30.50
CA PRO A 251 15.67 -6.09 29.66
C PRO A 251 16.35 -7.32 30.26
N HIS A 252 16.20 -7.55 31.55
CA HIS A 252 16.79 -8.69 32.25
C HIS A 252 15.87 -9.93 32.29
N LEU A 253 14.62 -9.80 31.86
CA LEU A 253 13.69 -10.91 31.79
C LEU A 253 14.13 -11.88 30.69
N THR A 254 14.53 -13.07 31.10
CA THR A 254 15.00 -14.10 30.15
C THR A 254 14.02 -15.25 29.96
N ARG A 255 13.11 -15.48 30.92
CA ARG A 255 12.19 -16.62 30.89
C ARG A 255 10.74 -16.17 31.10
N LEU A 256 9.81 -16.76 30.36
CA LEU A 256 8.37 -16.50 30.55
C LEU A 256 7.86 -16.97 31.91
N ALA A 257 8.49 -18.02 32.51
CA ALA A 257 8.16 -18.48 33.84
C ALA A 257 8.39 -17.42 34.93
N GLU A 258 9.24 -16.43 34.68
CA GLU A 258 9.56 -15.31 35.58
C GLU A 258 8.58 -14.15 35.45
N LEU A 259 7.58 -14.25 34.56
CA LEU A 259 6.60 -13.21 34.38
C LEU A 259 5.82 -12.94 35.68
N ASP A 260 5.82 -11.68 36.08
CA ASP A 260 5.04 -11.20 37.21
C ASP A 260 3.87 -10.31 36.74
N ARG A 261 2.71 -10.50 37.39
CA ARG A 261 1.51 -9.75 37.00
C ARG A 261 1.68 -8.25 37.16
N ARG A 262 2.19 -7.79 38.30
CA ARG A 262 2.31 -6.34 38.62
C ARG A 262 3.39 -5.68 37.79
N ARG A 263 4.50 -6.41 37.57
CA ARG A 263 5.68 -5.89 36.90
C ARG A 263 5.52 -5.87 35.38
N HIS A 264 4.84 -6.88 34.78
CA HIS A 264 4.82 -7.10 33.35
C HIS A 264 3.42 -6.98 32.73
N ILE A 265 2.40 -7.58 33.35
CA ILE A 265 1.09 -7.70 32.71
C ILE A 265 0.23 -6.43 32.93
N GLU A 266 0.16 -5.92 34.14
CA GLU A 266 -0.62 -4.70 34.41
C GLU A 266 -0.10 -3.48 33.64
N PRO A 267 1.24 -3.23 33.55
CA PRO A 267 1.77 -2.18 32.70
C PRO A 267 1.52 -2.41 31.21
N TYR A 268 1.59 -3.68 30.74
CA TYR A 268 1.24 -4.01 29.37
C TYR A 268 -0.21 -3.66 29.03
N LEU A 269 -1.16 -4.10 29.87
CA LEU A 269 -2.57 -3.84 29.68
C LEU A 269 -2.89 -2.33 29.74
N SER A 270 -2.26 -1.59 30.65
CA SER A 270 -2.36 -0.12 30.72
C SER A 270 -1.80 0.54 29.47
N GLY A 271 -0.62 0.11 29.01
CA GLY A 271 0.02 0.65 27.81
C GLY A 271 -0.79 0.42 26.52
N LEU A 272 -1.66 -0.58 26.50
CA LEU A 272 -2.56 -0.77 25.36
C LEU A 272 -3.59 0.36 25.18
N VAL A 273 -3.85 1.15 26.23
CA VAL A 273 -4.80 2.28 26.16
C VAL A 273 -4.26 3.39 25.28
N ASP A 274 -2.97 3.66 25.39
CA ASP A 274 -2.26 4.73 24.68
C ASP A 274 -1.52 4.20 23.44
N ALA A 275 -1.62 2.92 23.16
CA ALA A 275 -0.95 2.31 22.03
C ALA A 275 -1.50 2.86 20.71
N ALA A 276 -0.62 3.32 19.83
CA ALA A 276 -0.95 3.79 18.50
C ALA A 276 -0.71 2.70 17.46
N ASN A 277 -1.53 2.71 16.41
CA ASN A 277 -1.31 1.91 15.22
C ASN A 277 -0.11 2.47 14.45
N THR A 278 0.93 1.69 14.25
CA THR A 278 2.17 2.09 13.58
C THR A 278 1.99 2.59 12.14
N LYS A 279 0.89 2.21 11.48
CA LYS A 279 0.60 2.63 10.09
C LYS A 279 -0.20 3.93 10.01
N THR A 280 -1.09 4.17 10.95
CA THR A 280 -2.02 5.30 10.90
C THR A 280 -1.72 6.38 11.94
N GLY A 281 -0.90 6.09 12.96
CA GLY A 281 -0.64 6.97 14.10
C GLY A 281 -1.83 7.14 15.04
N GLN A 282 -2.98 6.56 14.72
CA GLN A 282 -4.19 6.65 15.56
C GLN A 282 -4.15 5.62 16.69
N LEU A 283 -4.80 5.92 17.81
CA LEU A 283 -4.96 4.97 18.91
C LEU A 283 -5.65 3.69 18.41
N ILE A 284 -5.20 2.54 18.92
CA ILE A 284 -5.83 1.26 18.59
C ILE A 284 -7.24 1.20 19.19
N THR A 285 -8.15 0.55 18.45
CA THR A 285 -9.53 0.41 18.89
C THR A 285 -9.66 -0.47 20.13
N VAL A 286 -10.77 -0.33 20.89
CA VAL A 286 -11.10 -1.21 22.03
C VAL A 286 -11.08 -2.68 21.63
N ALA A 287 -11.59 -3.00 20.42
CA ALA A 287 -11.58 -4.35 19.89
C ALA A 287 -10.17 -4.88 19.65
N GLU A 288 -9.24 -4.05 19.18
CA GLU A 288 -7.85 -4.47 18.99
C GLU A 288 -7.10 -4.60 20.32
N ARG A 289 -7.36 -3.73 21.29
CA ARG A 289 -6.85 -3.90 22.67
C ARG A 289 -7.29 -5.25 23.27
N HIS A 290 -8.58 -5.57 23.13
CA HIS A 290 -9.11 -6.86 23.58
C HIS A 290 -8.41 -8.04 22.90
N ARG A 291 -8.23 -7.98 21.57
CA ARG A 291 -7.56 -9.04 20.81
C ARG A 291 -6.09 -9.22 21.18
N ARG A 292 -5.37 -8.14 21.51
CA ARG A 292 -3.96 -8.20 21.96
C ARG A 292 -3.87 -8.85 23.33
N ALA A 293 -4.69 -8.43 24.30
CA ALA A 293 -4.77 -9.06 25.62
C ALA A 293 -5.16 -10.55 25.54
N LEU A 294 -6.14 -10.87 24.69
CA LEU A 294 -6.57 -12.24 24.46
C LEU A 294 -5.48 -13.11 23.83
N ALA A 295 -4.72 -12.58 22.88
CA ALA A 295 -3.63 -13.31 22.24
C ALA A 295 -2.53 -13.68 23.24
N VAL A 296 -2.16 -12.76 24.14
CA VAL A 296 -1.19 -13.02 25.21
C VAL A 296 -1.74 -14.04 26.22
N ASN A 297 -3.00 -13.88 26.65
CA ASN A 297 -3.59 -14.86 27.58
C ASN A 297 -3.65 -16.27 26.99
N ASN A 298 -4.09 -16.38 25.71
CA ASN A 298 -4.17 -17.69 25.05
C ASN A 298 -2.77 -18.32 24.93
N PHE A 299 -1.76 -17.52 24.57
CA PHE A 299 -0.38 -17.99 24.53
C PHE A 299 0.07 -18.55 25.88
N LEU A 300 -0.04 -17.77 26.96
CA LEU A 300 0.41 -18.17 28.28
C LEU A 300 -0.42 -19.35 28.85
N SER A 301 -1.73 -19.39 28.57
CA SER A 301 -2.58 -20.49 29.00
C SER A 301 -2.28 -21.78 28.23
N ASP A 302 -2.16 -21.68 26.89
CA ASP A 302 -1.89 -22.86 26.05
C ASP A 302 -0.54 -23.51 26.43
N ILE A 303 0.54 -22.72 26.63
CA ILE A 303 1.84 -23.30 27.03
C ILE A 303 1.80 -23.90 28.44
N ALA A 304 0.98 -23.36 29.33
CA ALA A 304 0.75 -23.95 30.66
C ALA A 304 -0.04 -25.27 30.55
N ASP A 305 -1.12 -25.29 29.75
CA ASP A 305 -1.95 -26.48 29.51
C ASP A 305 -1.15 -27.59 28.79
N TRP A 306 -0.17 -27.20 27.96
CA TRP A 306 0.74 -28.14 27.26
C TRP A 306 1.90 -28.62 28.15
N GLY A 307 2.04 -28.07 29.36
CA GLY A 307 3.07 -28.47 30.30
C GLY A 307 4.49 -28.01 29.91
N TRP A 308 4.63 -26.86 29.25
CA TRP A 308 5.93 -26.34 28.89
C TRP A 308 6.65 -25.74 30.11
N ASP A 309 7.95 -25.97 30.22
CA ASP A 309 8.79 -25.46 31.33
C ASP A 309 8.87 -23.92 31.35
N GLU A 310 8.61 -23.28 30.20
CA GLU A 310 8.57 -21.84 30.07
C GLU A 310 7.28 -21.21 30.62
N ALA A 311 6.26 -22.01 30.92
CA ALA A 311 4.97 -21.49 31.35
C ALA A 311 5.05 -20.82 32.73
N PRO A 312 4.37 -19.69 32.94
CA PRO A 312 4.23 -19.11 34.28
C PRO A 312 3.52 -20.08 35.23
N ALA A 313 4.01 -20.16 36.48
CA ALA A 313 3.45 -21.07 37.50
C ALA A 313 1.99 -20.78 37.85
N ARG A 314 1.47 -19.61 37.51
CA ARG A 314 0.10 -19.20 37.77
C ARG A 314 -0.48 -18.38 36.63
N ARG A 315 -1.79 -18.39 36.52
CA ARG A 315 -2.48 -17.51 35.56
C ARG A 315 -2.23 -16.03 35.86
N LEU A 316 -1.88 -15.26 34.83
CA LEU A 316 -1.51 -13.86 34.95
C LEU A 316 -2.59 -12.88 34.41
N ILE A 317 -3.46 -13.32 33.48
CA ILE A 317 -4.54 -12.50 32.88
C ILE A 317 -5.88 -13.17 33.20
N PHE A 318 -6.81 -12.37 33.68
CA PHE A 318 -8.14 -12.81 34.12
C PHE A 318 -9.25 -12.19 33.27
N ARG A 319 -10.46 -12.72 33.38
CA ARG A 319 -11.61 -12.24 32.61
C ARG A 319 -11.89 -10.74 32.75
N ASN A 320 -11.63 -10.17 33.90
CA ASN A 320 -11.89 -8.75 34.19
C ASN A 320 -10.80 -7.81 33.61
N ASP A 321 -9.69 -8.35 33.13
CA ASP A 321 -8.59 -7.58 32.52
C ASP A 321 -8.89 -7.20 31.05
N TYR A 322 -9.89 -7.82 30.45
CA TYR A 322 -10.25 -7.50 29.08
C TYR A 322 -11.09 -6.24 28.97
N PRO A 323 -10.77 -5.33 28.02
CA PRO A 323 -11.65 -4.23 27.72
C PRO A 323 -13.05 -4.72 27.35
N ARG A 324 -14.07 -4.10 27.91
CA ARG A 324 -15.48 -4.40 27.58
C ARG A 324 -15.73 -3.99 26.13
N LEU A 325 -16.10 -4.94 25.30
CA LEU A 325 -16.51 -4.66 23.93
C LEU A 325 -17.92 -4.06 23.94
N PRO A 326 -18.20 -3.06 23.10
CA PRO A 326 -19.58 -2.64 22.89
C PRO A 326 -20.37 -3.86 22.40
N ARG A 327 -21.58 -4.04 22.94
CA ARG A 327 -22.46 -5.13 22.51
C ARG A 327 -22.71 -4.95 21.00
N PRO A 328 -22.42 -5.95 20.17
CA PRO A 328 -22.80 -5.87 18.76
C PRO A 328 -24.33 -5.70 18.69
N LEU A 329 -24.79 -4.87 17.81
CA LEU A 329 -26.22 -4.85 17.46
C LEU A 329 -26.62 -6.27 17.08
N PRO A 330 -27.79 -6.73 17.55
CA PRO A 330 -28.29 -8.06 17.20
C PRO A 330 -28.32 -8.18 15.68
N ARG A 331 -27.79 -9.29 15.16
CA ARG A 331 -27.78 -9.55 13.70
C ARG A 331 -29.19 -9.70 13.11
N TYR A 332 -30.14 -9.96 13.98
CA TYR A 332 -31.55 -10.07 13.65
C TYR A 332 -32.31 -9.14 14.57
N LEU A 333 -33.21 -8.36 14.02
CA LEU A 333 -34.19 -7.62 14.82
C LEU A 333 -35.07 -8.64 15.50
N PRO A 334 -35.36 -8.51 16.81
CA PRO A 334 -36.41 -9.30 17.45
C PRO A 334 -37.72 -9.14 16.67
N VAL A 335 -38.48 -10.20 16.55
CA VAL A 335 -39.76 -10.21 15.76
C VAL A 335 -40.64 -9.02 16.11
N ASP A 336 -40.70 -8.65 17.39
CA ASP A 336 -41.47 -7.50 17.85
C ASP A 336 -40.92 -6.15 17.41
N ALA A 337 -39.59 -6.03 17.24
CA ALA A 337 -38.94 -4.82 16.72
C ALA A 337 -39.16 -4.73 15.22
N ASP A 338 -39.08 -5.85 14.49
CA ASP A 338 -39.31 -5.93 13.06
C ASP A 338 -40.78 -5.58 12.76
N ARG A 339 -41.74 -6.14 13.53
CA ARG A 339 -43.15 -5.81 13.39
C ARG A 339 -43.44 -4.33 13.65
N ARG A 340 -42.82 -3.70 14.67
CA ARG A 340 -42.98 -2.27 14.96
C ARG A 340 -42.39 -1.40 13.86
N LEU A 341 -41.22 -1.75 13.31
CA LEU A 341 -40.60 -1.06 12.18
C LEU A 341 -41.50 -1.17 10.96
N THR A 342 -41.98 -2.34 10.62
CA THR A 342 -42.88 -2.58 9.47
C THR A 342 -44.17 -1.77 9.60
N GLN A 343 -44.75 -1.66 10.81
CA GLN A 343 -45.93 -0.84 11.07
C GLN A 343 -45.67 0.67 11.02
N SER A 344 -44.42 1.11 11.27
CA SER A 344 -44.04 2.53 11.22
C SER A 344 -43.57 3.01 9.86
N LEU A 345 -43.34 2.09 8.91
CA LEU A 345 -42.94 2.45 7.55
C LEU A 345 -44.19 2.90 6.77
N PRO A 346 -44.12 4.01 6.02
CA PRO A 346 -45.22 4.39 5.13
C PRO A 346 -45.41 3.31 4.06
N GLU A 347 -46.67 3.16 3.61
CA GLU A 347 -47.06 2.20 2.58
C GLU A 347 -46.13 2.33 1.34
N PRO A 348 -45.75 1.22 0.68
CA PRO A 348 -44.84 1.24 -0.46
C PRO A 348 -45.25 2.17 -1.60
N SER A 349 -46.55 2.44 -1.74
CA SER A 349 -47.11 3.41 -2.69
C SER A 349 -46.66 4.85 -2.46
N ALA A 350 -46.26 5.21 -1.25
CA ALA A 350 -45.75 6.53 -0.91
C ALA A 350 -44.28 6.76 -1.33
N TRP A 351 -43.55 5.71 -1.73
CA TRP A 351 -42.15 5.79 -2.13
C TRP A 351 -41.88 5.82 -3.63
N CYS A 352 -42.93 5.59 -4.46
CA CYS A 352 -42.85 5.74 -5.90
C CYS A 352 -43.49 7.08 -6.30
N PRO A 353 -42.69 8.11 -6.61
CA PRO A 353 -43.26 9.23 -7.37
C PRO A 353 -43.71 8.68 -8.73
N SER A 354 -45.00 8.79 -9.00
CA SER A 354 -45.58 8.46 -10.30
C SER A 354 -44.81 9.17 -11.41
N THR A 355 -43.94 8.43 -12.11
CA THR A 355 -43.37 8.85 -13.38
C THR A 355 -44.52 8.85 -14.40
N THR A 356 -45.30 9.94 -14.43
CA THR A 356 -46.10 10.31 -15.61
C THR A 356 -45.12 10.53 -16.76
N ARG A 357 -45.01 9.55 -17.66
CA ARG A 357 -44.45 9.74 -18.99
C ARG A 357 -45.33 10.78 -19.71
N PRO A 358 -44.78 11.88 -20.25
CA PRO A 358 -45.49 12.66 -21.22
C PRO A 358 -45.63 11.83 -22.50
N SER A 359 -46.86 11.64 -22.93
CA SER A 359 -47.18 11.19 -24.26
C SER A 359 -46.76 12.28 -25.26
N ASN A 360 -45.80 11.94 -26.12
CA ASN A 360 -45.75 12.37 -27.53
C ASN A 360 -44.70 11.53 -28.25
#